data_678bce29e314c0a22efd06fdcec97d17
#
_entry.id   678bce29e314c0a22efd06fdcec97d17
#
_cell.length_a   1.000
_cell.length_b   1.000
_cell.length_c   1.000
_cell.angle_alpha   90.00
_cell.angle_beta   90.00
_cell.angle_gamma   90.00
#
_symmetry.space_group_name_H-M   'P 1'
#
loop_
_entity.id
_entity.type
_entity.pdbx_description
1 polymer ?
#
loop_
_entity_poly.entity_id
_entity_poly.type
_entity_poly.pdbx_seq_one_letter_code
_entity_poly.pdbx_strand_id
1 'polypeptide(L)'
;ALTKEVAELEKQRLDKPGDREFSKILTRKQKELNAAKKRLEQAKKKKRGNTNTNVAQAVLTGSKIYARVSRRSFGNGSMKPDRTLATAPEGQRLGLLTHPSWLVSHSDAMDNHAILRGRWIRERLLGGGIPDVPITVDAMLPDEPGNTLRDRMRVTREKYCWTCHEKMDPLGLPFEMYNHAGLYRTTEL
;
A
#
# COMPACT_ATOMS: atom_id res chain seq x y z
N ALA A 1 13.92 24.95 15.59
CA ALA A 1 14.49 25.82 16.60
C ALA A 1 16.03 25.76 16.57
N LEU A 2 16.66 24.65 16.95
CA LEU A 2 18.14 24.48 17.02
C LEU A 2 18.90 24.85 15.74
N THR A 3 18.36 24.53 14.57
CA THR A 3 19.01 24.81 13.28
C THR A 3 19.08 26.31 13.01
N LYS A 4 18.02 27.06 13.34
CA LYS A 4 17.99 28.52 13.21
C LYS A 4 18.92 29.20 14.23
N GLU A 5 18.95 28.66 15.44
CA GLU A 5 19.81 29.17 16.53
C GLU A 5 21.30 28.99 16.20
N VAL A 6 21.70 27.85 15.65
CA VAL A 6 23.08 27.62 15.21
C VAL A 6 23.47 28.54 14.05
N ALA A 7 22.59 28.72 13.07
CA ALA A 7 22.83 29.59 11.92
C ALA A 7 22.99 31.08 12.37
N GLU A 8 22.21 31.50 13.33
CA GLU A 8 22.32 32.86 13.88
C GLU A 8 23.64 33.06 14.66
N LEU A 9 24.05 32.06 15.44
CA LEU A 9 25.33 32.08 16.15
C LEU A 9 26.53 32.03 15.17
N GLU A 10 26.43 31.29 14.06
CA GLU A 10 27.46 31.32 13.03
C GLU A 10 27.59 32.69 12.37
N LYS A 11 26.48 33.38 12.14
CA LYS A 11 26.48 34.74 11.61
C LYS A 11 27.14 35.73 12.59
N GLN A 12 26.80 35.66 13.88
CA GLN A 12 27.39 36.49 14.92
C GLN A 12 28.90 36.24 15.14
N ARG A 13 29.41 35.04 14.80
CA ARG A 13 30.83 34.72 14.84
C ARG A 13 31.64 35.57 13.86
N LEU A 14 31.06 35.94 12.73
CA LEU A 14 31.73 36.77 11.72
C LEU A 14 32.01 38.20 12.26
N ASP A 15 31.15 38.67 13.18
CA ASP A 15 31.26 40.01 13.77
C ASP A 15 32.23 40.08 14.98
N LYS A 16 32.60 38.92 15.56
CA LYS A 16 33.48 38.80 16.75
C LYS A 16 34.54 37.72 16.58
N PRO A 17 35.50 37.86 15.65
CA PRO A 17 36.55 36.89 15.47
C PRO A 17 37.51 36.92 16.66
N GLY A 18 37.63 35.82 17.41
CA GLY A 18 38.59 35.68 18.52
C GLY A 18 37.98 35.48 19.90
N ASP A 19 36.68 35.59 20.07
CA ASP A 19 36.01 35.32 21.35
C ASP A 19 35.98 33.79 21.62
N ARG A 20 36.85 33.36 22.56
CA ARG A 20 36.99 31.97 22.98
C ARG A 20 35.75 31.39 23.65
N GLU A 21 35.02 32.24 24.40
CA GLU A 21 33.79 31.83 25.09
C GLU A 21 32.66 31.55 24.07
N PHE A 22 32.52 32.48 23.13
CA PHE A 22 31.57 32.33 22.04
C PHE A 22 31.84 31.10 21.17
N SER A 23 33.12 30.81 20.86
CA SER A 23 33.51 29.61 20.12
C SER A 23 33.16 28.31 20.85
N LYS A 24 33.24 28.28 22.18
CA LYS A 24 32.82 27.14 22.99
C LYS A 24 31.30 26.91 22.94
N ILE A 25 30.51 27.99 23.02
CA ILE A 25 29.05 27.95 22.95
C ILE A 25 28.63 27.42 21.57
N LEU A 26 29.19 27.94 20.49
CA LEU A 26 28.92 27.51 19.13
C LEU A 26 29.23 26.01 18.93
N THR A 27 30.39 25.57 19.39
CA THR A 27 30.82 24.17 19.30
C THR A 27 29.86 23.23 20.06
N ARG A 28 29.42 23.66 21.24
CA ARG A 28 28.44 22.91 22.04
C ARG A 28 27.10 22.81 21.32
N LYS A 29 26.57 23.91 20.77
CA LYS A 29 25.33 23.94 20.03
C LYS A 29 25.39 23.12 18.73
N GLN A 30 26.50 23.13 18.01
CA GLN A 30 26.73 22.27 16.86
C GLN A 30 26.72 20.79 17.23
N LYS A 31 27.37 20.41 18.35
CA LYS A 31 27.31 19.02 18.85
C LYS A 31 25.87 18.60 19.19
N GLU A 32 25.09 19.46 19.84
CA GLU A 32 23.68 19.21 20.16
C GLU A 32 22.83 19.04 18.88
N LEU A 33 23.05 19.91 17.87
CA LEU A 33 22.37 19.82 16.58
C LEU A 33 22.70 18.50 15.84
N ASN A 34 23.99 18.13 15.81
CA ASN A 34 24.40 16.88 15.17
C ASN A 34 23.87 15.64 15.89
N ALA A 35 23.83 15.66 17.23
CA ALA A 35 23.23 14.60 18.01
C ALA A 35 21.71 14.50 17.76
N ALA A 36 21.02 15.63 17.68
CA ALA A 36 19.59 15.67 17.34
C ALA A 36 19.31 15.16 15.91
N LYS A 37 20.13 15.57 14.93
CA LYS A 37 20.05 15.05 13.55
C LYS A 37 20.25 13.53 13.50
N LYS A 38 21.26 13.01 14.21
CA LYS A 38 21.53 11.57 14.28
C LYS A 38 20.39 10.80 14.93
N ARG A 39 19.79 11.33 16.00
CA ARG A 39 18.59 10.74 16.64
C ARG A 39 17.39 10.74 15.69
N LEU A 40 17.18 11.83 14.95
CA LEU A 40 16.10 11.93 13.95
C LEU A 40 16.28 10.92 12.81
N GLU A 41 17.50 10.78 12.31
CA GLU A 41 17.84 9.78 11.27
C GLU A 41 17.65 8.34 11.78
N GLN A 42 18.07 8.07 13.00
CA GLN A 42 17.85 6.75 13.62
C GLN A 42 16.35 6.47 13.84
N ALA A 43 15.59 7.48 14.27
CA ALA A 43 14.14 7.37 14.43
C ALA A 43 13.43 7.16 13.06
N LYS A 44 13.88 7.86 12.00
CA LYS A 44 13.38 7.64 10.63
C LYS A 44 13.72 6.24 10.11
N LYS A 45 14.95 5.75 10.35
CA LYS A 45 15.35 4.39 9.99
C LYS A 45 14.55 3.34 10.76
N LYS A 46 14.32 3.58 12.07
CA LYS A 46 13.49 2.69 12.91
C LYS A 46 12.02 2.70 12.48
N LYS A 47 11.46 3.87 12.10
CA LYS A 47 10.13 3.96 11.51
C LYS A 47 10.05 3.29 10.12
N ARG A 48 11.04 3.47 9.24
CA ARG A 48 11.09 2.80 7.93
C ARG A 48 11.23 1.28 8.07
N GLY A 49 12.09 0.80 8.97
CA GLY A 49 12.21 -0.63 9.27
C GLY A 49 10.92 -1.21 9.88
N ASN A 50 10.24 -0.45 10.72
CA ASN A 50 9.01 -0.91 11.38
C ASN A 50 7.77 -0.78 10.48
N THR A 51 7.71 0.19 9.55
CA THR A 51 6.60 0.30 8.60
C THR A 51 6.66 -0.75 7.51
N ASN A 52 7.84 -1.09 6.98
CA ASN A 52 7.95 -2.18 5.99
C ASN A 52 7.69 -3.57 6.60
N THR A 53 8.14 -3.82 7.83
CA THR A 53 7.83 -5.08 8.52
C THR A 53 6.39 -5.12 9.03
N ASN A 54 5.83 -4.01 9.52
CA ASN A 54 4.47 -4.00 10.04
C ASN A 54 3.40 -3.97 8.96
N VAL A 55 3.62 -3.31 7.82
CA VAL A 55 2.68 -3.37 6.68
C VAL A 55 2.75 -4.74 6.02
N ALA A 56 3.95 -5.28 5.76
CA ALA A 56 4.08 -6.65 5.28
C ALA A 56 3.55 -7.65 6.31
N GLN A 57 3.76 -7.42 7.60
CA GLN A 57 3.29 -8.28 8.66
C GLN A 57 1.79 -8.12 8.94
N ALA A 58 1.22 -6.92 8.86
CA ALA A 58 -0.23 -6.69 8.94
C ALA A 58 -0.97 -7.24 7.70
N VAL A 59 -0.40 -7.08 6.51
CA VAL A 59 -0.92 -7.68 5.28
C VAL A 59 -0.84 -9.21 5.34
N LEU A 60 0.14 -9.77 6.06
CA LEU A 60 0.40 -11.21 6.14
C LEU A 60 -0.16 -11.89 7.40
N THR A 61 -0.48 -11.14 8.47
CA THR A 61 -1.02 -11.70 9.72
C THR A 61 -2.52 -11.91 9.72
N GLY A 62 -3.22 -11.56 8.66
CA GLY A 62 -4.62 -11.99 8.45
C GLY A 62 -4.78 -13.52 8.42
N SER A 63 -3.70 -14.28 8.21
CA SER A 63 -3.68 -15.73 8.32
C SER A 63 -2.30 -16.22 8.72
N LYS A 64 -2.23 -17.12 9.70
CA LYS A 64 -0.99 -17.81 10.12
C LYS A 64 -0.29 -18.53 8.97
N ILE A 65 -1.02 -18.87 7.92
CA ILE A 65 -0.54 -19.50 6.69
C ILE A 65 0.34 -18.55 5.90
N TYR A 66 -0.14 -17.33 5.64
CA TYR A 66 0.62 -16.31 4.92
C TYR A 66 1.86 -15.85 5.70
N ALA A 67 1.78 -15.76 7.02
CA ALA A 67 2.93 -15.45 7.87
C ALA A 67 4.04 -16.53 7.80
N ARG A 68 3.68 -17.78 7.56
CA ARG A 68 4.65 -18.89 7.42
C ARG A 68 5.30 -18.85 6.03
N VAL A 69 4.53 -18.60 4.96
CA VAL A 69 5.03 -18.47 3.59
C VAL A 69 5.96 -17.26 3.47
N SER A 70 5.56 -16.10 4.03
CA SER A 70 6.37 -14.89 3.91
C SER A 70 7.70 -14.96 4.68
N ARG A 71 7.74 -15.55 5.86
CA ARG A 71 8.99 -15.72 6.62
C ARG A 71 10.02 -16.57 5.89
N ARG A 72 9.59 -17.55 5.10
CA ARG A 72 10.49 -18.39 4.31
C ARG A 72 10.86 -17.77 2.96
N SER A 73 9.95 -17.01 2.35
CA SER A 73 10.18 -16.42 1.03
C SER A 73 10.99 -15.12 1.06
N PHE A 74 10.93 -14.35 2.15
CA PHE A 74 11.61 -13.04 2.28
C PHE A 74 12.79 -13.04 3.27
N GLY A 75 13.01 -14.14 3.99
CA GLY A 75 14.15 -14.29 4.88
C GLY A 75 15.38 -14.84 4.13
N ASN A 76 16.43 -14.05 3.99
CA ASN A 76 17.74 -14.44 3.45
C ASN A 76 17.91 -14.57 1.93
N GLY A 77 17.27 -13.79 1.11
CA GLY A 77 17.69 -13.57 -0.28
C GLY A 77 17.66 -14.78 -1.23
N SER A 78 17.25 -15.95 -0.77
CA SER A 78 17.08 -17.15 -1.59
C SER A 78 15.59 -17.44 -1.74
N MET A 79 15.00 -16.99 -2.84
CA MET A 79 13.68 -17.41 -3.27
C MET A 79 13.70 -18.89 -3.69
N LYS A 80 13.79 -19.78 -2.71
CA LYS A 80 13.41 -21.18 -2.97
C LYS A 80 11.89 -21.26 -2.85
N PRO A 81 11.18 -21.68 -3.92
CA PRO A 81 9.74 -21.84 -3.84
C PRO A 81 9.42 -22.88 -2.76
N ASP A 82 8.83 -22.43 -1.66
CA ASP A 82 8.31 -23.34 -0.66
C ASP A 82 7.06 -24.00 -1.23
N ARG A 83 7.20 -25.26 -1.63
CA ARG A 83 6.10 -26.09 -2.15
C ARG A 83 5.26 -26.71 -1.02
N THR A 84 5.25 -26.10 0.16
CA THR A 84 4.45 -26.61 1.28
C THR A 84 2.97 -26.43 0.97
N LEU A 85 2.23 -27.52 1.04
CA LEU A 85 0.77 -27.47 0.94
C LEU A 85 0.22 -26.64 2.12
N ALA A 86 -0.53 -25.59 1.83
CA ALA A 86 -1.20 -24.78 2.80
C ALA A 86 -2.71 -24.86 2.61
N THR A 87 -3.44 -25.19 3.70
CA THR A 87 -4.90 -25.18 3.69
C THR A 87 -5.38 -23.77 4.02
N ALA A 88 -6.26 -23.24 3.21
CA ALA A 88 -6.89 -21.96 3.49
C ALA A 88 -7.83 -22.06 4.70
N PRO A 89 -8.02 -20.97 5.48
CA PRO A 89 -9.03 -20.94 6.51
C PRO A 89 -10.42 -21.24 5.94
N GLU A 90 -11.19 -21.99 6.71
CA GLU A 90 -12.55 -22.39 6.34
C GLU A 90 -13.41 -21.16 6.00
N GLY A 91 -14.22 -21.24 4.98
CA GLY A 91 -15.13 -20.19 4.53
C GLY A 91 -14.47 -19.01 3.82
N GLN A 92 -13.13 -18.90 3.83
CA GLN A 92 -12.47 -17.76 3.21
C GLN A 92 -12.11 -17.98 1.74
N ARG A 93 -11.93 -19.22 1.29
CA ARG A 93 -11.48 -19.50 -0.08
C ARG A 93 -12.15 -20.75 -0.62
N LEU A 94 -12.57 -20.63 -1.89
CA LEU A 94 -13.14 -21.74 -2.63
C LEU A 94 -12.80 -21.61 -4.11
N GLY A 95 -12.05 -22.57 -4.63
CA GLY A 95 -11.73 -22.66 -6.06
C GLY A 95 -10.77 -21.58 -6.57
N LEU A 96 -10.67 -21.46 -7.88
CA LEU A 96 -9.69 -20.64 -8.60
C LEU A 96 -9.88 -19.14 -8.36
N LEU A 97 -11.11 -18.66 -8.38
CA LEU A 97 -11.42 -17.23 -8.33
C LEU A 97 -11.16 -16.59 -6.96
N THR A 98 -10.98 -17.41 -5.93
CA THR A 98 -10.55 -16.92 -4.61
C THR A 98 -9.07 -17.21 -4.35
N HIS A 99 -8.35 -17.76 -5.32
CA HIS A 99 -6.92 -18.01 -5.19
C HIS A 99 -6.14 -16.69 -5.16
N PRO A 100 -5.17 -16.50 -4.24
CA PRO A 100 -4.45 -15.25 -4.10
C PRO A 100 -3.79 -14.75 -5.38
N SER A 101 -3.19 -15.66 -6.18
CA SER A 101 -2.51 -15.28 -7.42
C SER A 101 -3.49 -14.68 -8.43
N TRP A 102 -4.72 -15.22 -8.54
CA TRP A 102 -5.73 -14.64 -9.42
C TRP A 102 -6.22 -13.29 -8.91
N LEU A 103 -6.48 -13.18 -7.62
CA LEU A 103 -6.93 -11.93 -6.99
C LEU A 103 -5.90 -10.81 -7.14
N VAL A 104 -4.61 -11.11 -6.90
CA VAL A 104 -3.51 -10.14 -7.02
C VAL A 104 -3.31 -9.72 -8.47
N SER A 105 -3.31 -10.67 -9.43
CA SER A 105 -3.12 -10.33 -10.85
C SER A 105 -4.29 -9.54 -11.46
N HIS A 106 -5.42 -9.45 -10.75
CA HIS A 106 -6.58 -8.65 -11.14
C HIS A 106 -6.89 -7.57 -10.08
N SER A 107 -5.85 -6.97 -9.55
CA SER A 107 -5.87 -5.81 -8.67
C SER A 107 -4.85 -4.79 -9.17
N ASP A 108 -4.93 -3.56 -8.69
CA ASP A 108 -3.84 -2.60 -8.86
C ASP A 108 -2.89 -2.60 -7.65
N ALA A 109 -2.00 -1.61 -7.58
CA ALA A 109 -0.99 -1.55 -6.53
C ALA A 109 -1.53 -1.14 -5.15
N MET A 110 -2.69 -0.49 -5.10
CA MET A 110 -3.23 0.14 -3.90
C MET A 110 -4.59 -0.41 -3.50
N ASP A 111 -5.37 -0.88 -4.47
CA ASP A 111 -6.76 -1.28 -4.25
C ASP A 111 -7.13 -2.55 -5.02
N ASN A 112 -8.18 -3.23 -4.57
CA ASN A 112 -8.79 -4.32 -5.34
C ASN A 112 -9.54 -3.70 -6.53
N HIS A 113 -9.60 -4.45 -7.64
CA HIS A 113 -10.15 -3.95 -8.88
C HIS A 113 -11.35 -4.79 -9.32
N ALA A 114 -12.53 -4.51 -8.76
CA ALA A 114 -13.74 -5.28 -9.08
C ALA A 114 -14.07 -5.27 -10.58
N ILE A 115 -13.90 -4.14 -11.25
CA ILE A 115 -14.16 -3.99 -12.69
C ILE A 115 -13.27 -4.95 -13.50
N LEU A 116 -11.95 -4.97 -13.22
CA LEU A 116 -11.01 -5.83 -13.91
C LEU A 116 -11.30 -7.32 -13.65
N ARG A 117 -11.61 -7.67 -12.39
CA ARG A 117 -12.02 -9.03 -12.02
C ARG A 117 -13.28 -9.48 -12.76
N GLY A 118 -14.28 -8.61 -12.80
CA GLY A 118 -15.55 -8.88 -13.49
C GLY A 118 -15.38 -8.98 -15.00
N ARG A 119 -14.60 -8.10 -15.63
CA ARG A 119 -14.27 -8.16 -17.06
C ARG A 119 -13.60 -9.50 -17.40
N TRP A 120 -12.60 -9.90 -16.62
CA TRP A 120 -11.89 -11.16 -16.83
C TRP A 120 -12.83 -12.38 -16.75
N ILE A 121 -13.71 -12.41 -15.74
CA ILE A 121 -14.71 -13.50 -15.62
C ILE A 121 -15.62 -13.51 -16.85
N ARG A 122 -16.13 -12.34 -17.24
CA ARG A 122 -17.02 -12.23 -18.41
C ARG A 122 -16.36 -12.72 -19.69
N GLU A 123 -15.13 -12.28 -19.95
CA GLU A 123 -14.43 -12.58 -21.18
C GLU A 123 -13.81 -13.99 -21.21
N ARG A 124 -13.22 -14.45 -20.11
CA ARG A 124 -12.43 -15.68 -20.06
C ARG A 124 -13.18 -16.92 -19.61
N LEU A 125 -14.17 -16.77 -18.74
CA LEU A 125 -14.96 -17.90 -18.25
C LEU A 125 -16.32 -18.00 -18.92
N LEU A 126 -16.96 -16.86 -19.19
CA LEU A 126 -18.32 -16.84 -19.74
C LEU A 126 -18.36 -16.59 -21.25
N GLY A 127 -17.23 -16.36 -21.89
CA GLY A 127 -17.12 -16.19 -23.34
C GLY A 127 -17.81 -14.92 -23.90
N GLY A 128 -18.15 -13.97 -23.03
CA GLY A 128 -18.76 -12.70 -23.45
C GLY A 128 -17.73 -11.63 -23.73
N GLY A 129 -18.01 -10.70 -24.65
CA GLY A 129 -17.16 -9.54 -24.93
C GLY A 129 -17.57 -8.32 -24.12
N ILE A 130 -16.61 -7.52 -23.69
CA ILE A 130 -16.77 -6.17 -23.16
C ILE A 130 -16.08 -5.23 -24.14
N PRO A 131 -16.77 -4.22 -24.70
CA PRO A 131 -16.15 -3.22 -25.57
C PRO A 131 -15.02 -2.49 -24.86
N ASP A 132 -14.05 -2.01 -25.62
CA ASP A 132 -13.02 -1.12 -25.07
C ASP A 132 -13.62 0.22 -24.67
N VAL A 133 -13.02 0.82 -23.62
CA VAL A 133 -13.45 2.14 -23.12
C VAL A 133 -13.16 3.20 -24.20
N PRO A 134 -14.14 3.99 -24.62
CA PRO A 134 -13.91 5.10 -25.53
C PRO A 134 -12.90 6.10 -24.95
N ILE A 135 -12.03 6.64 -25.79
CA ILE A 135 -10.96 7.60 -25.41
C ILE A 135 -11.55 8.85 -24.70
N THR A 136 -12.80 9.17 -24.97
CA THR A 136 -13.50 10.35 -24.42
C THR A 136 -14.02 10.13 -22.99
N VAL A 137 -13.91 8.92 -22.45
CA VAL A 137 -14.44 8.58 -21.13
C VAL A 137 -13.32 8.62 -20.09
N ASP A 138 -13.51 9.41 -19.05
CA ASP A 138 -12.70 9.29 -17.85
C ASP A 138 -13.10 8.00 -17.10
N ALA A 139 -12.22 7.00 -17.15
CA ALA A 139 -12.47 5.69 -16.55
C ALA A 139 -11.99 5.60 -15.09
N MET A 140 -11.58 6.72 -14.49
CA MET A 140 -11.14 6.76 -13.10
C MET A 140 -12.33 6.75 -12.15
N LEU A 141 -12.28 5.88 -11.14
CA LEU A 141 -13.23 5.94 -10.03
C LEU A 141 -12.92 7.17 -9.15
N PRO A 142 -13.93 7.81 -8.55
CA PRO A 142 -13.72 8.90 -7.61
C PRO A 142 -12.77 8.49 -6.47
N ASP A 143 -11.80 9.36 -6.16
CA ASP A 143 -10.98 9.23 -4.96
C ASP A 143 -11.74 9.86 -3.78
N GLU A 144 -12.44 9.02 -3.05
CA GLU A 144 -13.29 9.44 -1.93
C GLU A 144 -12.83 8.69 -0.67
N PRO A 145 -11.92 9.29 0.10
CA PRO A 145 -11.46 8.70 1.36
C PRO A 145 -12.63 8.45 2.33
N GLY A 146 -12.69 7.24 2.87
CA GLY A 146 -13.77 6.83 3.77
C GLY A 146 -14.96 6.15 3.10
N ASN A 147 -15.01 6.10 1.77
CA ASN A 147 -16.00 5.33 1.03
C ASN A 147 -15.42 3.98 0.58
N THR A 148 -16.27 2.95 0.62
CA THR A 148 -15.92 1.62 0.12
C THR A 148 -15.76 1.63 -1.41
N LEU A 149 -15.09 0.63 -1.98
CA LEU A 149 -15.02 0.47 -3.44
C LEU A 149 -16.43 0.41 -4.05
N ARG A 150 -17.35 -0.27 -3.41
CA ARG A 150 -18.75 -0.37 -3.84
C ARG A 150 -19.44 0.99 -3.89
N ASP A 151 -19.18 1.86 -2.91
CA ASP A 151 -19.73 3.21 -2.89
C ASP A 151 -19.12 4.08 -3.99
N ARG A 152 -17.82 3.99 -4.22
CA ARG A 152 -17.12 4.70 -5.30
C ARG A 152 -17.56 4.22 -6.69
N MET A 153 -17.91 2.95 -6.83
CA MET A 153 -18.42 2.37 -8.09
C MET A 153 -19.87 2.80 -8.41
N ARG A 154 -20.54 3.63 -7.60
CA ARG A 154 -21.88 4.12 -7.96
C ARG A 154 -21.92 4.87 -9.31
N VAL A 155 -20.82 5.53 -9.68
CA VAL A 155 -20.68 6.25 -10.95
C VAL A 155 -20.79 5.31 -12.17
N THR A 156 -20.44 4.05 -12.05
CA THR A 156 -20.56 3.07 -13.13
C THR A 156 -21.99 2.71 -13.46
N ARG A 157 -22.96 3.09 -12.60
CA ARG A 157 -24.40 2.88 -12.80
C ARG A 157 -25.07 4.00 -13.62
N GLU A 158 -24.34 5.04 -13.96
CA GLU A 158 -24.83 6.06 -14.87
C GLU A 158 -25.13 5.46 -16.25
N LYS A 159 -26.20 5.94 -16.90
CA LYS A 159 -26.77 5.33 -18.10
C LYS A 159 -25.74 4.98 -19.18
N TYR A 160 -24.79 5.85 -19.40
CA TYR A 160 -23.73 5.63 -20.41
C TYR A 160 -22.75 4.53 -19.96
N CYS A 161 -22.28 4.60 -18.74
CA CYS A 161 -21.31 3.64 -18.18
C CYS A 161 -21.94 2.26 -17.99
N TRP A 162 -23.21 2.24 -17.58
CA TRP A 162 -23.92 0.99 -17.28
C TRP A 162 -24.04 0.04 -18.45
N THR A 163 -24.04 0.54 -19.66
CA THR A 163 -24.07 -0.30 -20.89
C THR A 163 -22.99 -1.38 -20.93
N CYS A 164 -21.79 -1.08 -20.38
CA CYS A 164 -20.70 -2.04 -20.24
C CYS A 164 -20.65 -2.64 -18.84
N HIS A 165 -20.84 -1.80 -17.82
CA HIS A 165 -20.65 -2.18 -16.41
C HIS A 165 -21.71 -3.20 -15.92
N GLU A 166 -22.91 -3.20 -16.44
CA GLU A 166 -23.95 -4.21 -16.14
C GLU A 166 -23.46 -5.67 -16.41
N LYS A 167 -22.50 -5.83 -17.34
CA LYS A 167 -22.00 -7.14 -17.75
C LYS A 167 -20.80 -7.60 -16.92
N MET A 168 -20.13 -6.72 -16.21
CA MET A 168 -18.91 -7.05 -15.46
C MET A 168 -18.97 -6.72 -13.98
N ASP A 169 -19.59 -5.61 -13.55
CA ASP A 169 -19.61 -5.24 -12.14
C ASP A 169 -20.27 -6.29 -11.24
N PRO A 170 -21.40 -6.90 -11.61
CA PRO A 170 -22.00 -7.96 -10.81
C PRO A 170 -21.14 -9.21 -10.67
N LEU A 171 -20.18 -9.43 -11.59
CA LEU A 171 -19.27 -10.55 -11.56
C LEU A 171 -18.01 -10.27 -10.71
N GLY A 172 -17.62 -9.02 -10.60
CA GLY A 172 -16.42 -8.62 -9.88
C GLY A 172 -16.65 -8.18 -8.42
N LEU A 173 -17.77 -7.53 -8.13
CA LEU A 173 -18.13 -7.07 -6.79
C LEU A 173 -18.20 -8.18 -5.72
N PRO A 174 -18.59 -9.43 -6.01
CA PRO A 174 -18.54 -10.50 -5.01
C PRO A 174 -17.14 -10.76 -4.44
N PHE A 175 -16.09 -10.27 -5.10
CA PHE A 175 -14.69 -10.41 -4.66
C PHE A 175 -14.16 -9.17 -3.92
N GLU A 176 -14.99 -8.20 -3.56
CA GLU A 176 -14.58 -7.01 -2.80
C GLU A 176 -14.04 -7.34 -1.42
N MET A 177 -14.46 -8.50 -0.86
CA MET A 177 -13.93 -9.04 0.40
C MET A 177 -12.45 -9.42 0.34
N TYR A 178 -11.82 -9.36 -0.82
CA TYR A 178 -10.40 -9.61 -1.00
C TYR A 178 -9.71 -8.31 -1.43
N ASN A 179 -8.73 -7.87 -0.64
CA ASN A 179 -7.96 -6.67 -0.95
C ASN A 179 -7.02 -6.88 -2.17
N HIS A 180 -6.23 -5.85 -2.48
CA HIS A 180 -5.25 -5.89 -3.58
C HIS A 180 -4.17 -6.97 -3.41
N ALA A 181 -3.81 -7.32 -2.17
CA ALA A 181 -2.89 -8.40 -1.86
C ALA A 181 -3.56 -9.79 -1.83
N GLY A 182 -4.83 -9.88 -2.24
CA GLY A 182 -5.59 -11.13 -2.25
C GLY A 182 -5.95 -11.65 -0.86
N LEU A 183 -5.89 -10.83 0.19
CA LEU A 183 -6.26 -11.21 1.55
C LEU A 183 -7.74 -10.99 1.80
N TYR A 184 -8.36 -11.95 2.47
CA TYR A 184 -9.74 -11.84 2.91
C TYR A 184 -9.88 -10.82 4.03
N ARG A 185 -10.91 -9.98 3.94
CA ARG A 185 -11.27 -8.94 4.92
C ARG A 185 -12.78 -8.89 5.10
N THR A 186 -13.24 -8.51 6.28
CA THR A 186 -14.67 -8.32 6.60
C THR A 186 -15.06 -6.84 6.58
N THR A 187 -14.08 -5.95 6.59
CA THR A 187 -14.26 -4.50 6.51
C THR A 187 -13.29 -3.94 5.49
N GLU A 188 -13.66 -2.89 4.81
CA GLU A 188 -12.80 -2.23 3.82
C GLU A 188 -11.96 -1.12 4.45
N LEU A 189 -12.40 -0.54 5.54
CA LEU A 189 -11.79 0.58 6.27
C LEU A 189 -11.18 0.09 7.58
#